data_59cb9947d988531f7b36b89da559e7a7
#
_entry.id   59cb9947d988531f7b36b89da559e7a7
#
_cell.length_a   1.000
_cell.length_b   1.000
_cell.length_c   1.000
_cell.angle_alpha   90.00
_cell.angle_beta   90.00
_cell.angle_gamma   90.00
#
_symmetry.space_group_name_H-M   'P 1'
#
loop_
_entity.id
_entity.type
_entity.pdbx_description
1 polymer ?
#
loop_
_entity_poly.entity_id
_entity_poly.type
_entity_poly.pdbx_seq_one_letter_code
_entity_poly.pdbx_strand_id
1 'polypeptide(L)'
;MRVFVLGVGATGSYLVKLLLRQGHHVTCGDRDPERARRFLGATIPVAVERVNGRNRWSIIKASRGAQLIVNMLPSVYNRTVLRAVLYMRAHYLDTAAHLTKSPFRAEQLQFTRRFIEKRRTAVITAGVAPGLTNLLAAAAADSLDAVETVRVRLYESTESEHPVSQWSADVSFDEAVSPPCVYRDGRYALARRFGERELFRFPPPIGWVPVMLAAQDEVATIPHVIALRSMDVKIGGPDVDRLRRWYRQGKLRKSQGPVAVRFPRTPTPDAAERLIEARILRNARFAATVVVEGMKSGRQRTIRWDVAVPTLRQLHRKTGLWSPIAWATAQMASLFIKHLPRDCFGVHAPEALPREVRRAILRDARVRGFRLVKRETSRNFSRT
;
A
#
# COMPACT_ATOMS: atom_id res chain seq x y z
N MET A 1 -4.68 9.14 -21.10
CA MET A 1 -4.32 7.75 -21.44
C MET A 1 -5.56 6.86 -21.39
N ARG A 2 -5.53 5.72 -22.11
CA ARG A 2 -6.48 4.64 -21.91
C ARG A 2 -5.99 3.75 -20.76
N VAL A 3 -6.72 3.74 -19.64
CA VAL A 3 -6.35 3.04 -18.41
C VAL A 3 -7.38 1.96 -18.14
N PHE A 4 -6.94 0.74 -17.90
CA PHE A 4 -7.77 -0.35 -17.43
C PHE A 4 -7.50 -0.61 -15.95
N VAL A 5 -8.53 -0.46 -15.10
CA VAL A 5 -8.44 -0.73 -13.66
C VAL A 5 -9.03 -2.10 -13.37
N LEU A 6 -8.20 -3.02 -12.90
CA LEU A 6 -8.58 -4.39 -12.57
C LEU A 6 -8.75 -4.54 -11.06
N GLY A 7 -9.98 -4.79 -10.62
CA GLY A 7 -10.39 -4.81 -9.21
C GLY A 7 -11.01 -3.48 -8.77
N VAL A 8 -12.35 -3.48 -8.61
CA VAL A 8 -13.15 -2.29 -8.32
C VAL A 8 -13.81 -2.42 -6.94
N GLY A 9 -12.97 -2.60 -5.93
CA GLY A 9 -13.36 -2.52 -4.51
C GLY A 9 -13.24 -1.09 -3.97
N ALA A 10 -13.13 -0.95 -2.65
CA ALA A 10 -13.06 0.38 -1.99
C ALA A 10 -11.94 1.28 -2.57
N THR A 11 -10.73 0.75 -2.73
CA THR A 11 -9.60 1.51 -3.27
C THR A 11 -9.71 1.72 -4.77
N GLY A 12 -10.01 0.64 -5.52
CA GLY A 12 -10.08 0.70 -7.00
C GLY A 12 -11.18 1.61 -7.51
N SER A 13 -12.36 1.59 -6.89
CA SER A 13 -13.46 2.49 -7.29
C SER A 13 -13.12 3.97 -7.07
N TYR A 14 -12.44 4.28 -5.96
CA TYR A 14 -12.00 5.65 -5.74
C TYR A 14 -10.89 6.07 -6.71
N LEU A 15 -9.95 5.18 -7.02
CA LEU A 15 -8.95 5.43 -8.05
C LEU A 15 -9.58 5.72 -9.41
N VAL A 16 -10.59 4.95 -9.81
CA VAL A 16 -11.36 5.20 -11.05
C VAL A 16 -11.91 6.64 -11.09
N LYS A 17 -12.56 7.07 -10.00
CA LYS A 17 -13.08 8.45 -9.89
C LYS A 17 -11.99 9.51 -10.01
N LEU A 18 -10.81 9.27 -9.44
CA LEU A 18 -9.66 10.17 -9.56
C LEU A 18 -9.13 10.24 -10.99
N LEU A 19 -8.98 9.10 -11.66
CA LEU A 19 -8.47 9.01 -13.03
C LEU A 19 -9.41 9.67 -14.03
N LEU A 20 -10.72 9.53 -13.88
CA LEU A 20 -11.72 10.23 -14.70
C LEU A 20 -11.59 11.75 -14.54
N ARG A 21 -11.47 12.26 -13.30
CA ARG A 21 -11.25 13.70 -13.03
C ARG A 21 -9.93 14.22 -13.59
N GLN A 22 -8.96 13.34 -13.81
CA GLN A 22 -7.67 13.67 -14.45
C GLN A 22 -7.71 13.58 -15.99
N GLY A 23 -8.88 13.34 -16.59
CA GLY A 23 -9.07 13.25 -18.02
C GLY A 23 -8.56 11.96 -18.66
N HIS A 24 -8.46 10.86 -17.88
CA HIS A 24 -8.15 9.56 -18.45
C HIS A 24 -9.39 8.87 -18.99
N HIS A 25 -9.24 8.10 -20.08
CA HIS A 25 -10.26 7.15 -20.54
C HIS A 25 -10.12 5.87 -19.72
N VAL A 26 -11.09 5.62 -18.85
CA VAL A 26 -11.04 4.50 -17.89
C VAL A 26 -12.04 3.43 -18.27
N THR A 27 -11.59 2.19 -18.29
CA THR A 27 -12.41 0.98 -18.31
C THR A 27 -12.04 0.12 -17.11
N CYS A 28 -12.95 -0.73 -16.66
CA CYS A 28 -12.78 -1.51 -15.44
C CYS A 28 -13.03 -2.99 -15.67
N GLY A 29 -12.36 -3.81 -14.83
CA GLY A 29 -12.64 -5.24 -14.76
C GLY A 29 -12.77 -5.71 -13.30
N ASP A 30 -13.78 -6.52 -13.02
CA ASP A 30 -13.96 -7.17 -11.73
C ASP A 30 -14.60 -8.55 -11.92
N ARG A 31 -14.42 -9.46 -10.96
CA ARG A 31 -15.09 -10.76 -10.98
C ARG A 31 -16.61 -10.65 -10.77
N ASP A 32 -17.02 -9.57 -10.08
CA ASP A 32 -18.40 -9.26 -9.72
C ASP A 32 -18.71 -7.82 -10.16
N PRO A 33 -19.18 -7.61 -11.43
CA PRO A 33 -19.49 -6.29 -11.94
C PRO A 33 -20.58 -5.56 -11.17
N GLU A 34 -21.57 -6.28 -10.62
CA GLU A 34 -22.65 -5.68 -9.84
C GLU A 34 -22.13 -5.10 -8.52
N ARG A 35 -21.29 -5.86 -7.82
CA ARG A 35 -20.63 -5.35 -6.61
C ARG A 35 -19.72 -4.17 -6.94
N ALA A 36 -18.97 -4.23 -8.04
CA ALA A 36 -18.12 -3.13 -8.51
C ALA A 36 -18.95 -1.87 -8.78
N ARG A 37 -20.13 -2.00 -9.40
CA ARG A 37 -21.07 -0.89 -9.61
C ARG A 37 -21.51 -0.25 -8.29
N ARG A 38 -21.81 -1.05 -7.27
CA ARG A 38 -22.15 -0.52 -5.93
C ARG A 38 -21.01 0.30 -5.32
N PHE A 39 -19.73 -0.05 -5.58
CA PHE A 39 -18.59 0.75 -5.14
C PHE A 39 -18.37 2.02 -5.97
N LEU A 40 -18.63 1.97 -7.28
CA LEU A 40 -18.49 3.14 -8.15
C LEU A 40 -19.60 4.17 -7.90
N GLY A 41 -20.80 3.72 -7.62
CA GLY A 41 -22.02 4.53 -7.62
C GLY A 41 -22.65 4.62 -9.02
N ALA A 42 -23.97 4.85 -9.06
CA ALA A 42 -24.76 4.82 -10.30
C ALA A 42 -24.34 5.91 -11.31
N THR A 43 -23.86 7.05 -10.83
CA THR A 43 -23.53 8.23 -11.65
C THR A 43 -22.18 8.15 -12.38
N ILE A 44 -21.36 7.15 -12.10
CA ILE A 44 -20.03 7.05 -12.72
C ILE A 44 -20.14 6.30 -14.07
N PRO A 45 -19.94 6.98 -15.22
CA PRO A 45 -20.16 6.42 -16.56
C PRO A 45 -18.94 5.58 -17.02
N VAL A 46 -18.67 4.46 -16.33
CA VAL A 46 -17.55 3.57 -16.67
C VAL A 46 -18.06 2.16 -16.93
N ALA A 47 -17.64 1.54 -18.03
CA ALA A 47 -17.91 0.14 -18.29
C ALA A 47 -17.14 -0.76 -17.30
N VAL A 48 -17.84 -1.74 -16.75
CA VAL A 48 -17.22 -2.76 -15.87
C VAL A 48 -17.41 -4.13 -16.51
N GLU A 49 -16.30 -4.68 -16.98
CA GLU A 49 -16.25 -6.01 -17.58
C GLU A 49 -16.14 -7.10 -16.51
N ARG A 50 -16.78 -8.26 -16.75
CA ARG A 50 -16.55 -9.44 -15.91
C ARG A 50 -15.19 -10.04 -16.23
N VAL A 51 -14.27 -10.05 -15.26
CA VAL A 51 -12.90 -10.54 -15.44
C VAL A 51 -12.52 -11.56 -14.38
N ASN A 52 -12.04 -12.71 -14.84
CA ASN A 52 -11.39 -13.68 -13.97
C ASN A 52 -9.89 -13.38 -13.84
N GLY A 53 -9.47 -12.85 -12.67
CA GLY A 53 -8.07 -12.52 -12.39
C GLY A 53 -7.09 -13.71 -12.42
N ARG A 54 -7.57 -14.96 -12.36
CA ARG A 54 -6.77 -16.18 -12.50
C ARG A 54 -6.50 -16.54 -13.97
N ASN A 55 -7.27 -15.97 -14.90
CA ASN A 55 -7.18 -16.27 -16.32
C ASN A 55 -6.63 -15.07 -17.10
N ARG A 56 -5.37 -15.20 -17.58
CA ARG A 56 -4.71 -14.15 -18.36
C ARG A 56 -5.48 -13.73 -19.61
N TRP A 57 -6.15 -14.66 -20.27
CA TRP A 57 -6.90 -14.39 -21.50
C TRP A 57 -8.18 -13.58 -21.21
N SER A 58 -8.83 -13.84 -20.06
CA SER A 58 -9.93 -13.01 -19.59
C SER A 58 -9.48 -11.56 -19.36
N ILE A 59 -8.29 -11.36 -18.77
CA ILE A 59 -7.68 -10.03 -18.56
C ILE A 59 -7.37 -9.37 -19.91
N ILE A 60 -6.70 -10.08 -20.83
CA ILE A 60 -6.31 -9.57 -22.15
C ILE A 60 -7.54 -9.14 -22.95
N LYS A 61 -8.59 -9.97 -22.96
CA LYS A 61 -9.84 -9.65 -23.69
C LYS A 61 -10.47 -8.36 -23.18
N ALA A 62 -10.63 -8.23 -21.86
CA ALA A 62 -11.29 -7.09 -21.23
C ALA A 62 -10.46 -5.80 -21.29
N SER A 63 -9.14 -5.90 -21.28
CA SER A 63 -8.24 -4.72 -21.27
C SER A 63 -7.68 -4.35 -22.64
N ARG A 64 -8.31 -4.83 -23.73
CA ARG A 64 -7.84 -4.55 -25.11
C ARG A 64 -7.74 -3.05 -25.37
N GLY A 65 -6.58 -2.64 -25.90
CA GLY A 65 -6.30 -1.24 -26.23
C GLY A 65 -5.87 -0.37 -25.04
N ALA A 66 -5.80 -0.92 -23.82
CA ALA A 66 -5.27 -0.20 -22.67
C ALA A 66 -3.77 0.11 -22.83
N GLN A 67 -3.35 1.32 -22.50
CA GLN A 67 -1.96 1.75 -22.45
C GLN A 67 -1.32 1.48 -21.08
N LEU A 68 -2.16 1.45 -20.04
CA LEU A 68 -1.78 1.17 -18.67
C LEU A 68 -2.81 0.21 -18.04
N ILE A 69 -2.34 -0.84 -17.41
CA ILE A 69 -3.16 -1.72 -16.58
C ILE A 69 -2.80 -1.47 -15.12
N VAL A 70 -3.80 -1.09 -14.33
CA VAL A 70 -3.69 -0.88 -12.88
C VAL A 70 -4.30 -2.08 -12.17
N ASN A 71 -3.48 -2.83 -11.47
CA ASN A 71 -3.91 -4.02 -10.74
C ASN A 71 -4.24 -3.67 -9.28
N MET A 72 -5.53 -3.63 -8.97
CA MET A 72 -6.07 -3.40 -7.63
C MET A 72 -6.67 -4.70 -7.04
N LEU A 73 -6.35 -5.85 -7.63
CA LEU A 73 -6.68 -7.17 -7.09
C LEU A 73 -5.75 -7.55 -5.93
N PRO A 74 -6.12 -8.54 -5.10
CA PRO A 74 -5.18 -9.16 -4.16
C PRO A 74 -3.89 -9.62 -4.85
N SER A 75 -2.77 -9.46 -4.16
CA SER A 75 -1.41 -9.66 -4.69
C SER A 75 -1.15 -11.06 -5.28
N VAL A 76 -1.91 -12.07 -4.86
CA VAL A 76 -1.85 -13.43 -5.41
C VAL A 76 -2.08 -13.50 -6.93
N TYR A 77 -2.70 -12.48 -7.52
CA TYR A 77 -2.96 -12.38 -8.96
C TYR A 77 -1.86 -11.67 -9.74
N ASN A 78 -0.89 -11.01 -9.07
CA ASN A 78 0.14 -10.18 -9.71
C ASN A 78 0.82 -10.87 -10.90
N ARG A 79 1.28 -12.12 -10.73
CA ARG A 79 1.97 -12.85 -11.80
C ARG A 79 1.09 -13.08 -13.04
N THR A 80 -0.20 -13.37 -12.84
CA THR A 80 -1.15 -13.57 -13.93
C THR A 80 -1.40 -12.26 -14.68
N VAL A 81 -1.58 -11.18 -13.94
CA VAL A 81 -1.79 -9.84 -14.52
C VAL A 81 -0.54 -9.37 -15.27
N LEU A 82 0.66 -9.50 -14.68
CA LEU A 82 1.93 -9.11 -15.33
C LEU A 82 2.16 -9.87 -16.65
N ARG A 83 1.81 -11.15 -16.71
CA ARG A 83 1.88 -11.93 -17.97
C ARG A 83 0.90 -11.42 -19.03
N ALA A 84 -0.30 -10.99 -18.63
CA ALA A 84 -1.27 -10.36 -19.54
C ALA A 84 -0.76 -9.01 -20.04
N VAL A 85 -0.25 -8.16 -19.14
CA VAL A 85 0.31 -6.84 -19.45
C VAL A 85 1.46 -6.93 -20.46
N LEU A 86 2.39 -7.86 -20.26
CA LEU A 86 3.51 -8.09 -21.18
C LEU A 86 3.06 -8.56 -22.57
N TYR A 87 2.03 -9.38 -22.64
CA TYR A 87 1.43 -9.80 -23.91
C TYR A 87 0.86 -8.59 -24.67
N MET A 88 0.17 -7.72 -23.96
CA MET A 88 -0.46 -6.53 -24.51
C MET A 88 0.49 -5.37 -24.76
N ARG A 89 1.74 -5.45 -24.30
CA ARG A 89 2.71 -4.35 -24.33
C ARG A 89 2.18 -3.07 -23.67
N ALA A 90 1.49 -3.20 -22.54
CA ALA A 90 1.02 -2.08 -21.75
C ALA A 90 2.01 -1.71 -20.63
N HIS A 91 1.88 -0.54 -20.03
CA HIS A 91 2.49 -0.22 -18.74
C HIS A 91 1.69 -0.87 -17.59
N TYR A 92 2.30 -0.96 -16.42
CA TYR A 92 1.70 -1.63 -15.27
C TYR A 92 1.84 -0.81 -13.98
N LEU A 93 0.85 -0.92 -13.12
CA LEU A 93 0.92 -0.47 -11.74
C LEU A 93 0.15 -1.42 -10.82
N ASP A 94 0.71 -1.71 -9.65
CA ASP A 94 0.01 -2.35 -8.53
C ASP A 94 0.31 -1.65 -7.20
N THR A 95 -0.37 -2.08 -6.13
CA THR A 95 -0.25 -1.46 -4.81
C THR A 95 0.26 -2.42 -3.73
N ALA A 96 0.54 -3.68 -4.05
CA ALA A 96 1.02 -4.67 -3.08
C ALA A 96 1.82 -5.81 -3.74
N ALA A 97 2.80 -6.36 -3.03
CA ALA A 97 3.53 -7.57 -3.41
C ALA A 97 2.91 -8.83 -2.80
N HIS A 98 3.22 -10.01 -3.36
CA HIS A 98 2.77 -11.30 -2.82
C HIS A 98 3.88 -11.96 -2.00
N LEU A 99 3.98 -11.60 -0.73
CA LEU A 99 5.08 -12.01 0.16
C LEU A 99 4.99 -13.45 0.66
N THR A 100 3.84 -14.10 0.61
CA THR A 100 3.66 -15.47 1.11
C THR A 100 4.60 -16.48 0.42
N LYS A 101 4.90 -16.26 -0.87
CA LYS A 101 5.82 -17.11 -1.66
C LYS A 101 7.22 -16.54 -1.76
N SER A 102 7.41 -15.24 -1.59
CA SER A 102 8.68 -14.57 -1.79
C SER A 102 8.83 -13.44 -0.76
N PRO A 103 9.02 -13.78 0.54
CA PRO A 103 9.02 -12.80 1.61
C PRO A 103 10.21 -11.84 1.56
N PHE A 104 11.30 -12.23 0.89
CA PHE A 104 12.56 -11.48 0.85
C PHE A 104 12.70 -10.57 -0.37
N ARG A 105 11.85 -10.74 -1.38
CA ARG A 105 11.91 -9.96 -2.62
C ARG A 105 10.55 -9.93 -3.29
N ALA A 106 10.08 -8.76 -3.69
CA ALA A 106 8.84 -8.63 -4.45
C ALA A 106 8.90 -9.46 -5.75
N GLU A 107 7.96 -10.41 -5.91
CA GLU A 107 7.98 -11.36 -7.03
C GLU A 107 7.86 -10.68 -8.41
N GLN A 108 7.29 -9.47 -8.45
CA GLN A 108 7.14 -8.69 -9.69
C GLN A 108 8.49 -8.33 -10.30
N LEU A 109 9.55 -8.15 -9.49
CA LEU A 109 10.90 -7.79 -9.94
C LEU A 109 11.52 -8.84 -10.89
N GLN A 110 11.08 -10.10 -10.86
CA GLN A 110 11.53 -11.12 -11.82
C GLN A 110 11.13 -10.83 -13.28
N PHE A 111 10.17 -9.91 -13.49
CA PHE A 111 9.70 -9.52 -14.82
C PHE A 111 10.50 -8.35 -15.43
N THR A 112 11.46 -7.76 -14.70
CA THR A 112 12.19 -6.55 -15.11
C THR A 112 12.76 -6.67 -16.53
N ARG A 113 13.52 -7.73 -16.84
CA ARG A 113 14.10 -7.96 -18.17
C ARG A 113 13.05 -7.94 -19.27
N ARG A 114 11.92 -8.62 -19.05
CA ARG A 114 10.83 -8.68 -20.04
C ARG A 114 10.16 -7.33 -20.27
N PHE A 115 10.03 -6.49 -19.24
CA PHE A 115 9.52 -5.13 -19.36
C PHE A 115 10.50 -4.23 -20.13
N ILE A 116 11.82 -4.38 -19.94
CA ILE A 116 12.86 -3.69 -20.71
C ILE A 116 12.77 -4.09 -22.18
N GLU A 117 12.74 -5.39 -22.50
CA GLU A 117 12.62 -5.91 -23.86
C GLU A 117 11.35 -5.39 -24.60
N LYS A 118 10.26 -5.20 -23.87
CA LYS A 118 9.01 -4.65 -24.42
C LYS A 118 8.96 -3.12 -24.42
N ARG A 119 9.99 -2.45 -23.89
CA ARG A 119 10.05 -1.00 -23.69
C ARG A 119 8.82 -0.49 -22.92
N ARG A 120 8.56 -1.09 -21.77
CA ARG A 120 7.45 -0.75 -20.88
C ARG A 120 7.95 -0.58 -19.45
N THR A 121 7.25 0.26 -18.72
CA THR A 121 7.49 0.53 -17.31
C THR A 121 6.41 -0.13 -16.47
N ALA A 122 6.82 -0.78 -15.40
CA ALA A 122 5.95 -1.24 -14.33
C ALA A 122 6.36 -0.55 -13.02
N VAL A 123 5.40 0.04 -12.32
CA VAL A 123 5.59 0.53 -10.96
C VAL A 123 4.80 -0.37 -10.02
N ILE A 124 5.49 -0.99 -9.08
CA ILE A 124 4.91 -1.94 -8.14
C ILE A 124 4.79 -1.34 -6.75
N THR A 125 3.94 -1.90 -5.89
CA THR A 125 3.77 -1.45 -4.50
C THR A 125 3.50 0.05 -4.36
N ALA A 126 2.73 0.62 -5.30
CA ALA A 126 2.50 2.05 -5.48
C ALA A 126 1.29 2.58 -4.69
N GLY A 127 1.22 2.23 -3.39
CA GLY A 127 0.17 2.64 -2.46
C GLY A 127 0.64 3.67 -1.44
N VAL A 128 0.03 3.65 -0.25
CA VAL A 128 0.43 4.52 0.87
C VAL A 128 1.48 3.84 1.75
N ALA A 129 1.29 2.58 2.11
CA ALA A 129 2.21 1.69 2.79
C ALA A 129 1.91 0.25 2.32
N PRO A 130 2.71 -0.25 1.40
CA PRO A 130 3.88 0.33 0.73
C PRO A 130 3.54 1.45 -0.27
N GLY A 131 4.56 2.22 -0.63
CA GLY A 131 4.50 3.25 -1.66
C GLY A 131 4.99 4.60 -1.18
N LEU A 132 4.15 5.38 -0.50
CA LEU A 132 4.56 6.66 0.10
C LEU A 132 5.66 6.45 1.15
N THR A 133 5.56 5.40 1.97
CA THR A 133 6.59 5.03 2.96
C THR A 133 7.94 4.78 2.29
N ASN A 134 7.97 4.10 1.15
CA ASN A 134 9.17 3.86 0.34
C ASN A 134 9.76 5.16 -0.19
N LEU A 135 8.93 6.06 -0.73
CA LEU A 135 9.37 7.38 -1.22
C LEU A 135 9.99 8.22 -0.10
N LEU A 136 9.44 8.16 1.11
CA LEU A 136 9.95 8.90 2.26
C LEU A 136 11.27 8.31 2.77
N ALA A 137 11.42 6.98 2.78
CA ALA A 137 12.67 6.30 3.08
C ALA A 137 13.77 6.70 2.08
N ALA A 138 13.45 6.68 0.77
CA ALA A 138 14.38 7.09 -0.26
C ALA A 138 14.74 8.59 -0.18
N ALA A 139 13.78 9.46 0.11
CA ALA A 139 14.03 10.89 0.29
C ALA A 139 14.91 11.19 1.51
N ALA A 140 14.82 10.39 2.56
CA ALA A 140 15.70 10.47 3.70
C ALA A 140 17.11 9.94 3.36
N ALA A 141 17.20 8.77 2.71
CA ALA A 141 18.44 8.17 2.26
C ALA A 141 19.21 9.10 1.31
N ASP A 142 18.53 9.77 0.37
CA ASP A 142 19.14 10.78 -0.53
C ASP A 142 19.86 11.94 0.21
N SER A 143 19.59 12.13 1.50
CA SER A 143 20.18 13.21 2.33
C SER A 143 21.33 12.72 3.18
N LEU A 144 21.64 11.42 3.20
CA LEU A 144 22.67 10.76 4.01
C LEU A 144 23.80 10.26 3.11
N ASP A 145 25.00 10.16 3.68
CA ASP A 145 26.16 9.57 3.01
C ASP A 145 26.14 8.04 3.12
N ALA A 146 25.59 7.53 4.24
CA ALA A 146 25.37 6.10 4.48
C ALA A 146 24.11 5.91 5.33
N VAL A 147 23.31 4.89 5.01
CA VAL A 147 22.12 4.52 5.76
C VAL A 147 22.44 3.32 6.65
N GLU A 148 22.13 3.41 7.93
CA GLU A 148 22.29 2.31 8.88
C GLU A 148 20.97 1.57 9.08
N THR A 149 19.89 2.31 9.41
CA THR A 149 18.61 1.70 9.72
C THR A 149 17.45 2.41 9.03
N VAL A 150 16.43 1.62 8.61
CA VAL A 150 15.15 2.11 8.19
C VAL A 150 14.07 1.45 9.04
N ARG A 151 13.24 2.26 9.70
CA ARG A 151 12.11 1.78 10.51
C ARG A 151 10.81 2.39 10.00
N VAL A 152 9.85 1.54 9.63
CA VAL A 152 8.50 1.98 9.28
C VAL A 152 7.56 1.60 10.42
N ARG A 153 6.75 2.55 10.86
CA ARG A 153 5.77 2.37 11.93
C ARG A 153 4.41 2.79 11.43
N LEU A 154 3.45 1.88 11.50
CA LEU A 154 2.10 2.08 10.99
C LEU A 154 1.10 2.06 12.15
N TYR A 155 0.04 2.82 12.00
CA TYR A 155 -1.09 2.86 12.93
C TYR A 155 -2.40 2.70 12.17
N GLU A 156 -3.22 1.77 12.63
CA GLU A 156 -4.56 1.53 12.10
C GLU A 156 -5.60 1.44 13.21
N SER A 157 -6.71 2.16 13.05
CA SER A 157 -7.84 2.05 13.94
C SER A 157 -9.16 2.22 13.23
N THR A 158 -10.14 1.40 13.64
CA THR A 158 -11.54 1.50 13.23
C THR A 158 -12.40 1.48 14.48
N GLU A 159 -13.01 2.63 14.76
CA GLU A 159 -13.95 2.80 15.88
C GLU A 159 -15.33 2.33 15.42
N SER A 160 -15.61 1.03 15.56
CA SER A 160 -16.87 0.42 15.13
C SER A 160 -17.33 -0.65 16.13
N GLU A 161 -18.64 -0.72 16.38
CA GLU A 161 -19.24 -1.78 17.22
C GLU A 161 -19.11 -3.16 16.55
N HIS A 162 -19.24 -3.18 15.21
CA HIS A 162 -19.02 -4.39 14.42
C HIS A 162 -17.69 -4.31 13.67
N PRO A 163 -16.93 -5.41 13.59
CA PRO A 163 -15.69 -5.42 12.83
C PRO A 163 -15.95 -5.12 11.35
N VAL A 164 -15.29 -4.08 10.83
CA VAL A 164 -15.26 -3.75 9.39
C VAL A 164 -13.81 -3.67 8.94
N SER A 165 -13.55 -3.99 7.67
CA SER A 165 -12.21 -3.82 7.08
C SER A 165 -12.16 -2.53 6.27
N GLN A 166 -11.13 -1.72 6.49
CA GLN A 166 -10.94 -0.48 5.74
C GLN A 166 -10.54 -0.72 4.28
N TRP A 167 -10.06 -1.90 3.95
CA TRP A 167 -9.53 -2.27 2.65
C TRP A 167 -9.73 -3.78 2.37
N SER A 168 -8.91 -4.40 1.52
CA SER A 168 -9.09 -5.81 1.15
C SER A 168 -8.98 -6.75 2.36
N ALA A 169 -10.07 -7.44 2.68
CA ALA A 169 -10.10 -8.45 3.72
C ALA A 169 -9.15 -9.62 3.42
N ASP A 170 -8.99 -10.00 2.14
CA ASP A 170 -8.09 -11.08 1.73
C ASP A 170 -6.62 -10.71 1.99
N VAL A 171 -6.22 -9.46 1.69
CA VAL A 171 -4.85 -8.99 1.91
C VAL A 171 -4.57 -8.80 3.40
N SER A 172 -5.50 -8.21 4.16
CA SER A 172 -5.38 -8.10 5.62
C SER A 172 -5.23 -9.46 6.30
N PHE A 173 -5.94 -10.48 5.78
CA PHE A 173 -5.78 -11.84 6.25
C PHE A 173 -4.38 -12.39 5.94
N ASP A 174 -3.91 -12.26 4.68
CA ASP A 174 -2.60 -12.75 4.26
C ASP A 174 -1.46 -12.10 5.07
N GLU A 175 -1.54 -10.80 5.34
CA GLU A 175 -0.58 -10.10 6.21
C GLU A 175 -0.61 -10.63 7.65
N ALA A 176 -1.80 -10.85 8.21
CA ALA A 176 -1.94 -11.34 9.57
C ALA A 176 -1.44 -12.78 9.78
N VAL A 177 -1.47 -13.63 8.74
CA VAL A 177 -1.03 -15.04 8.81
C VAL A 177 0.38 -15.26 8.27
N SER A 178 0.95 -14.31 7.53
CA SER A 178 2.31 -14.42 6.99
C SER A 178 3.35 -14.09 8.06
N PRO A 179 4.48 -14.82 8.13
CA PRO A 179 5.58 -14.43 9.00
C PRO A 179 6.19 -13.11 8.50
N PRO A 180 6.42 -12.13 9.40
CA PRO A 180 7.09 -10.89 9.03
C PRO A 180 8.49 -11.14 8.51
N CYS A 181 8.86 -10.46 7.44
CA CYS A 181 10.23 -10.34 6.99
C CYS A 181 10.91 -9.18 7.72
N VAL A 182 12.16 -9.37 8.14
CA VAL A 182 13.04 -8.32 8.67
C VAL A 182 14.38 -8.39 7.93
N TYR A 183 15.07 -7.26 7.85
CA TYR A 183 16.42 -7.18 7.33
C TYR A 183 17.35 -6.74 8.45
N ARG A 184 18.35 -7.57 8.81
CA ARG A 184 19.24 -7.33 9.94
C ARG A 184 20.66 -7.69 9.58
N ASP A 185 21.58 -6.82 9.91
CA ASP A 185 23.01 -6.99 9.64
C ASP A 185 23.31 -7.45 8.20
N GLY A 186 22.61 -6.84 7.23
CA GLY A 186 22.76 -7.15 5.82
C GLY A 186 22.10 -8.44 5.35
N ARG A 187 21.23 -9.07 6.16
CA ARG A 187 20.61 -10.35 5.84
C ARG A 187 19.09 -10.34 6.08
N TYR A 188 18.37 -11.03 5.22
CA TYR A 188 16.93 -11.27 5.41
C TYR A 188 16.69 -12.41 6.41
N ALA A 189 15.69 -12.24 7.25
CA ALA A 189 15.19 -13.28 8.14
C ALA A 189 13.67 -13.19 8.29
N LEU A 190 13.04 -14.34 8.58
CA LEU A 190 11.65 -14.37 9.01
C LEU A 190 11.58 -14.25 10.53
N ALA A 191 10.70 -13.41 11.01
CA ALA A 191 10.49 -13.19 12.43
C ALA A 191 9.15 -13.76 12.90
N ARG A 192 8.98 -13.80 14.23
CA ARG A 192 7.73 -14.24 14.85
C ARG A 192 6.62 -13.21 14.59
N ARG A 193 5.45 -13.67 14.16
CA ARG A 193 4.25 -12.83 13.98
C ARG A 193 3.91 -12.12 15.27
N PHE A 194 3.58 -10.82 15.17
CA PHE A 194 3.28 -9.97 16.32
C PHE A 194 4.40 -9.96 17.37
N GLY A 195 5.63 -10.30 16.98
CA GLY A 195 6.83 -10.24 17.81
C GLY A 195 7.39 -8.84 17.96
N GLU A 196 8.48 -8.73 18.72
CA GLU A 196 9.27 -7.50 18.92
C GLU A 196 8.43 -6.26 19.24
N ARG A 197 7.55 -6.40 20.22
CA ARG A 197 6.68 -5.31 20.65
C ARG A 197 7.53 -4.16 21.20
N GLU A 198 7.23 -2.95 20.75
CA GLU A 198 7.80 -1.70 21.28
C GLU A 198 6.69 -0.67 21.50
N LEU A 199 6.91 0.29 22.39
CA LEU A 199 6.04 1.43 22.57
C LEU A 199 6.54 2.57 21.67
N PHE A 200 5.73 2.98 20.68
CA PHE A 200 6.11 3.99 19.71
C PHE A 200 5.19 5.22 19.79
N ARG A 201 5.79 6.41 19.75
CA ARG A 201 5.06 7.67 19.79
C ARG A 201 4.75 8.18 18.39
N PHE A 202 3.48 8.08 18.00
CA PHE A 202 2.95 8.76 16.82
C PHE A 202 2.62 10.23 17.12
N PRO A 203 2.47 11.08 16.08
CA PRO A 203 2.01 12.46 16.27
C PRO A 203 0.62 12.52 16.91
N PRO A 204 0.29 13.62 17.62
CA PRO A 204 -1.08 13.86 18.04
C PRO A 204 -2.08 13.80 16.88
N PRO A 205 -3.31 13.28 17.11
CA PRO A 205 -3.91 12.90 18.40
C PRO A 205 -3.69 11.42 18.78
N ILE A 206 -2.79 10.68 18.11
CA ILE A 206 -2.59 9.22 18.32
C ILE A 206 -1.77 8.97 19.60
N GLY A 207 -0.60 9.59 19.74
CA GLY A 207 0.25 9.43 20.92
C GLY A 207 1.01 8.09 20.98
N TRP A 208 1.18 7.54 22.18
CA TRP A 208 1.91 6.31 22.42
C TRP A 208 1.08 5.07 22.10
N VAL A 209 1.62 4.20 21.23
CA VAL A 209 0.95 2.98 20.78
C VAL A 209 1.93 1.81 20.81
N PRO A 210 1.54 0.66 21.36
CA PRO A 210 2.29 -0.58 21.18
C PRO A 210 2.25 -0.99 19.71
N VAL A 211 3.43 -1.13 19.09
CA VAL A 211 3.58 -1.64 17.73
C VAL A 211 4.34 -2.96 17.75
N MET A 212 4.10 -3.80 16.76
CA MET A 212 4.69 -5.13 16.64
C MET A 212 4.96 -5.49 15.20
N LEU A 213 5.87 -6.43 14.95
CA LEU A 213 6.23 -6.86 13.61
C LEU A 213 5.02 -7.35 12.82
N ALA A 214 4.92 -6.89 11.57
CA ALA A 214 3.93 -7.28 10.59
C ALA A 214 4.60 -7.64 9.26
N ALA A 215 3.96 -8.51 8.48
CA ALA A 215 4.40 -8.80 7.12
C ALA A 215 4.03 -7.61 6.24
N GLN A 216 5.05 -6.88 5.78
CA GLN A 216 4.88 -5.67 4.97
C GLN A 216 5.89 -5.64 3.82
N ASP A 217 5.48 -5.05 2.71
CA ASP A 217 6.16 -5.15 1.41
C ASP A 217 7.44 -4.30 1.33
N GLU A 218 7.55 -3.25 2.15
CA GLU A 218 8.70 -2.34 2.16
C GLU A 218 10.01 -3.09 2.41
N VAL A 219 10.00 -4.10 3.28
CA VAL A 219 11.21 -4.90 3.56
C VAL A 219 11.63 -5.73 2.35
N ALA A 220 10.70 -6.12 1.48
CA ALA A 220 10.99 -6.90 0.28
C ALA A 220 11.45 -6.06 -0.92
N THR A 221 11.51 -4.73 -0.78
CA THR A 221 11.89 -3.82 -1.87
C THR A 221 13.02 -2.85 -1.47
N ILE A 222 12.92 -2.15 -0.35
CA ILE A 222 13.87 -1.09 0.05
C ILE A 222 15.31 -1.59 0.16
N PRO A 223 15.64 -2.72 0.82
CA PRO A 223 17.03 -3.18 0.94
C PRO A 223 17.66 -3.64 -0.38
N HIS A 224 16.87 -3.83 -1.44
CA HIS A 224 17.38 -4.11 -2.78
C HIS A 224 17.82 -2.85 -3.54
N VAL A 225 17.45 -1.67 -3.06
CA VAL A 225 17.70 -0.38 -3.71
C VAL A 225 18.58 0.52 -2.86
N ILE A 226 18.34 0.54 -1.56
CA ILE A 226 19.06 1.36 -0.59
C ILE A 226 19.99 0.45 0.20
N ALA A 227 21.30 0.67 0.10
CA ALA A 227 22.26 -0.03 0.95
C ALA A 227 22.05 0.39 2.41
N LEU A 228 21.75 -0.56 3.29
CA LEU A 228 21.48 -0.33 4.69
C LEU A 228 21.83 -1.57 5.52
N ARG A 229 21.98 -1.40 6.84
CA ARG A 229 22.30 -2.49 7.75
C ARG A 229 21.06 -3.22 8.26
N SER A 230 20.01 -2.48 8.61
CA SER A 230 18.81 -3.10 9.22
C SER A 230 17.54 -2.38 8.83
N MET A 231 16.46 -3.16 8.66
CA MET A 231 15.12 -2.65 8.40
C MET A 231 14.03 -3.52 9.02
N ASP A 232 13.02 -2.87 9.57
CA ASP A 232 11.79 -3.53 10.00
C ASP A 232 10.55 -2.66 9.77
N VAL A 233 9.39 -3.32 9.73
CA VAL A 233 8.09 -2.67 9.72
C VAL A 233 7.27 -3.19 10.89
N LYS A 234 6.73 -2.28 11.70
CA LYS A 234 5.85 -2.61 12.81
C LYS A 234 4.54 -1.83 12.68
N ILE A 235 3.46 -2.48 13.09
CA ILE A 235 2.11 -1.91 13.05
C ILE A 235 1.46 -2.03 14.42
N GLY A 236 0.64 -1.05 14.78
CA GLY A 236 -0.14 -1.03 16.01
C GLY A 236 -1.51 -0.37 15.85
N GLY A 237 -2.25 -0.39 16.93
CA GLY A 237 -3.59 0.15 17.01
C GLY A 237 -4.67 -0.92 17.22
N PRO A 238 -5.91 -0.51 17.53
CA PRO A 238 -7.00 -1.41 17.92
C PRO A 238 -7.30 -2.53 16.91
N ASP A 239 -7.15 -2.23 15.60
CA ASP A 239 -7.39 -3.23 14.55
C ASP A 239 -6.34 -4.35 14.60
N VAL A 240 -5.09 -4.00 14.83
CA VAL A 240 -3.97 -4.95 14.97
C VAL A 240 -4.08 -5.76 16.26
N ASP A 241 -4.49 -5.14 17.36
CA ASP A 241 -4.73 -5.84 18.63
C ASP A 241 -5.86 -6.88 18.50
N ARG A 242 -6.88 -6.58 17.70
CA ARG A 242 -7.94 -7.53 17.35
C ARG A 242 -7.39 -8.71 16.54
N LEU A 243 -6.58 -8.46 15.51
CA LEU A 243 -5.93 -9.49 14.70
C LEU A 243 -5.02 -10.38 15.54
N ARG A 244 -4.22 -9.80 16.43
CA ARG A 244 -3.37 -10.54 17.38
C ARG A 244 -4.17 -11.44 18.32
N ARG A 245 -5.30 -10.97 18.86
CA ARG A 245 -6.20 -11.80 19.67
C ARG A 245 -6.73 -13.00 18.88
N TRP A 246 -7.22 -12.77 17.65
CA TRP A 246 -7.69 -13.84 16.78
C TRP A 246 -6.60 -14.85 16.41
N TYR A 247 -5.39 -14.37 16.16
CA TYR A 247 -4.22 -15.23 15.94
C TYR A 247 -3.92 -16.13 17.14
N ARG A 248 -3.87 -15.56 18.35
CA ARG A 248 -3.63 -16.31 19.60
C ARG A 248 -4.73 -17.33 19.89
N GLN A 249 -5.97 -17.05 19.51
CA GLN A 249 -7.12 -17.94 19.63
C GLN A 249 -7.17 -19.00 18.52
N GLY A 250 -6.17 -19.06 17.62
CA GLY A 250 -6.18 -19.99 16.48
C GLY A 250 -7.25 -19.72 15.43
N LYS A 251 -7.93 -18.57 15.49
CA LYS A 251 -9.04 -18.20 14.60
C LYS A 251 -8.58 -17.74 13.21
N LEU A 252 -7.30 -17.34 13.05
CA LEU A 252 -6.71 -16.96 11.77
C LEU A 252 -6.12 -18.18 11.06
N ARG A 253 -6.92 -19.18 10.78
CA ARG A 253 -6.53 -20.34 9.94
C ARG A 253 -7.23 -20.25 8.59
N LYS A 254 -6.52 -20.61 7.51
CA LYS A 254 -7.18 -20.87 6.22
C LYS A 254 -8.18 -21.99 6.46
N SER A 255 -9.46 -21.70 6.32
CA SER A 255 -10.52 -22.59 6.73
C SER A 255 -10.57 -23.86 5.90
N GLN A 256 -10.39 -24.99 6.58
CA GLN A 256 -11.03 -26.26 6.23
C GLN A 256 -11.90 -26.67 7.41
N GLY A 257 -12.98 -25.87 7.71
CA GLY A 257 -13.87 -26.23 8.80
C GLY A 257 -14.79 -25.08 9.29
N PRO A 258 -15.86 -25.41 10.05
CA PRO A 258 -16.94 -24.48 10.40
C PRO A 258 -16.61 -23.35 11.41
N VAL A 259 -15.38 -23.23 11.89
CA VAL A 259 -14.98 -22.28 12.96
C VAL A 259 -14.07 -21.14 12.45
N ALA A 260 -13.94 -20.97 11.16
CA ALA A 260 -13.14 -19.86 10.63
C ALA A 260 -13.85 -18.53 10.84
N VAL A 261 -13.22 -17.61 11.57
CA VAL A 261 -13.66 -16.21 11.62
C VAL A 261 -13.74 -15.70 10.17
N ARG A 262 -14.95 -15.37 9.72
CA ARG A 262 -15.10 -14.62 8.48
C ARG A 262 -14.42 -13.27 8.68
N PHE A 263 -13.32 -13.07 8.01
CA PHE A 263 -12.62 -11.78 8.04
C PHE A 263 -13.62 -10.68 7.62
N PRO A 264 -13.69 -9.55 8.34
CA PRO A 264 -14.68 -8.52 8.07
C PRO A 264 -14.54 -8.03 6.64
N ARG A 265 -15.66 -7.96 5.92
CA ARG A 265 -15.64 -7.40 4.56
C ARG A 265 -15.59 -5.87 4.61
N THR A 266 -14.99 -5.29 3.59
CA THR A 266 -15.08 -3.85 3.35
C THR A 266 -16.52 -3.52 2.91
N PRO A 267 -17.26 -2.68 3.63
CA PRO A 267 -18.59 -2.28 3.25
C PRO A 267 -18.59 -1.45 1.94
N THR A 268 -19.66 -1.56 1.16
CA THR A 268 -19.92 -0.64 0.05
C THR A 268 -20.19 0.77 0.58
N PRO A 269 -20.10 1.82 -0.24
CA PRO A 269 -20.38 3.19 0.22
C PRO A 269 -21.74 3.29 0.93
N ASP A 270 -22.82 2.77 0.33
CA ASP A 270 -24.17 2.82 0.93
C ASP A 270 -24.26 2.02 2.25
N ALA A 271 -23.54 0.90 2.34
CA ALA A 271 -23.52 0.11 3.58
C ALA A 271 -22.68 0.84 4.66
N ALA A 272 -21.61 1.51 4.28
CA ALA A 272 -20.82 2.33 5.20
C ALA A 272 -21.62 3.53 5.70
N GLU A 273 -22.37 4.20 4.81
CA GLU A 273 -23.26 5.31 5.15
C GLU A 273 -24.25 4.90 6.25
N ARG A 274 -24.99 3.80 6.04
CA ARG A 274 -25.93 3.29 7.05
C ARG A 274 -25.25 2.99 8.39
N LEU A 275 -24.01 2.47 8.38
CA LEU A 275 -23.25 2.20 9.63
C LEU A 275 -22.85 3.51 10.32
N ILE A 276 -22.54 4.56 9.56
CA ILE A 276 -22.17 5.87 10.08
C ILE A 276 -23.40 6.57 10.68
N GLU A 277 -24.52 6.59 9.95
CA GLU A 277 -25.80 7.17 10.40
C GLU A 277 -26.31 6.48 11.68
N ALA A 278 -26.22 5.16 11.73
CA ALA A 278 -26.54 4.37 12.93
C ALA A 278 -25.50 4.49 14.05
N ARG A 279 -24.45 5.31 13.90
CA ARG A 279 -23.35 5.47 14.84
C ARG A 279 -22.60 4.18 15.19
N ILE A 280 -22.78 3.12 14.42
CA ILE A 280 -22.04 1.86 14.54
C ILE A 280 -20.58 2.06 14.12
N LEU A 281 -20.34 2.69 12.96
CA LEU A 281 -19.01 3.09 12.48
C LEU A 281 -18.80 4.58 12.79
N ARG A 282 -17.98 4.87 13.80
CA ARG A 282 -17.83 6.22 14.34
C ARG A 282 -16.62 6.98 13.81
N ASN A 283 -15.53 6.25 13.58
CA ASN A 283 -14.30 6.84 13.04
C ASN A 283 -13.36 5.75 12.49
N ALA A 284 -12.43 6.16 11.65
CA ALA A 284 -11.29 5.36 11.23
C ALA A 284 -10.08 6.27 11.04
N ARG A 285 -8.88 5.73 11.32
CA ARG A 285 -7.61 6.49 11.22
C ARG A 285 -6.52 5.59 10.65
N PHE A 286 -5.63 6.23 9.91
CA PHE A 286 -4.37 5.67 9.47
C PHE A 286 -3.27 6.71 9.64
N ALA A 287 -2.09 6.27 10.08
CA ALA A 287 -0.88 7.08 10.10
C ALA A 287 0.34 6.21 9.85
N ALA A 288 1.39 6.82 9.31
CA ALA A 288 2.67 6.17 9.13
C ALA A 288 3.80 7.07 9.64
N THR A 289 4.86 6.46 10.12
CA THR A 289 6.12 7.14 10.43
C THR A 289 7.27 6.35 9.81
N VAL A 290 8.15 7.05 9.10
CA VAL A 290 9.39 6.48 8.55
C VAL A 290 10.55 7.15 9.27
N VAL A 291 11.41 6.34 9.90
CA VAL A 291 12.62 6.80 10.60
C VAL A 291 13.82 6.18 9.89
N VAL A 292 14.73 7.03 9.44
CA VAL A 292 15.98 6.61 8.79
C VAL A 292 17.13 7.17 9.60
N GLU A 293 18.03 6.29 10.01
CA GLU A 293 19.27 6.64 10.73
C GLU A 293 20.47 6.31 9.86
N GLY A 294 21.49 7.14 9.96
CA GLY A 294 22.70 6.97 9.19
C GLY A 294 23.70 8.09 9.41
N MET A 295 24.70 8.16 8.56
CA MET A 295 25.80 9.13 8.66
C MET A 295 25.63 10.26 7.64
N LYS A 296 25.97 11.48 8.06
CA LYS A 296 26.10 12.66 7.18
C LYS A 296 27.27 13.50 7.65
N SER A 297 28.28 13.67 6.77
CA SER A 297 29.50 14.45 7.05
C SER A 297 30.14 14.07 8.41
N GLY A 298 30.32 12.76 8.64
CA GLY A 298 30.92 12.20 9.86
C GLY A 298 30.04 12.28 11.12
N ARG A 299 28.78 12.72 11.03
CA ARG A 299 27.87 12.82 12.17
C ARG A 299 26.68 11.89 12.01
N GLN A 300 26.25 11.29 13.10
CA GLN A 300 25.02 10.50 13.11
C GLN A 300 23.80 11.41 12.94
N ARG A 301 22.91 11.04 12.03
CA ARG A 301 21.66 11.74 11.73
C ARG A 301 20.48 10.80 11.85
N THR A 302 19.40 11.31 12.39
CA THR A 302 18.10 10.66 12.36
C THR A 302 17.13 11.55 11.60
N ILE A 303 16.54 11.03 10.53
CA ILE A 303 15.52 11.70 9.73
C ILE A 303 14.20 10.97 9.97
N ARG A 304 13.24 11.69 10.51
CA ARG A 304 11.89 11.18 10.78
C ARG A 304 10.87 11.88 9.90
N TRP A 305 10.07 11.11 9.20
CA TRP A 305 8.90 11.55 8.48
C TRP A 305 7.64 11.05 9.16
N ASP A 306 6.76 11.94 9.56
CA ASP A 306 5.43 11.63 10.05
C ASP A 306 4.41 11.88 8.95
N VAL A 307 3.55 10.90 8.68
CA VAL A 307 2.47 10.93 7.69
C VAL A 307 1.14 10.88 8.41
N ALA A 308 0.31 11.89 8.20
CA ALA A 308 -1.09 11.84 8.61
C ALA A 308 -1.98 12.05 7.39
N VAL A 309 -3.06 11.28 7.35
CA VAL A 309 -4.12 11.34 6.33
C VAL A 309 -5.44 11.77 6.98
N PRO A 310 -6.41 12.27 6.20
CA PRO A 310 -7.72 12.60 6.75
C PRO A 310 -8.38 11.38 7.40
N THR A 311 -9.01 11.60 8.55
CA THR A 311 -9.80 10.58 9.25
C THR A 311 -11.11 10.29 8.52
N LEU A 312 -11.82 9.19 8.88
CA LEU A 312 -13.15 8.91 8.36
C LEU A 312 -14.05 10.15 8.42
N ARG A 313 -14.17 10.80 9.59
CA ARG A 313 -15.04 11.97 9.77
C ARG A 313 -14.70 13.13 8.82
N GLN A 314 -13.41 13.35 8.54
CA GLN A 314 -12.97 14.38 7.61
C GLN A 314 -13.22 14.01 6.14
N LEU A 315 -13.02 12.73 5.79
CA LEU A 315 -13.25 12.22 4.44
C LEU A 315 -14.75 12.18 4.11
N HIS A 316 -15.55 11.64 5.00
CA HIS A 316 -17.00 11.50 4.83
C HIS A 316 -17.67 12.84 4.55
N ARG A 317 -17.38 13.86 5.34
CA ARG A 317 -17.89 15.21 5.14
C ARG A 317 -17.55 15.85 3.79
N LYS A 318 -16.38 15.49 3.22
CA LYS A 318 -15.87 16.13 1.98
C LYS A 318 -16.13 15.31 0.71
N THR A 319 -16.18 14.00 0.83
CA THR A 319 -16.12 13.11 -0.34
C THR A 319 -17.09 11.93 -0.27
N GLY A 320 -17.80 11.74 0.83
CA GLY A 320 -18.62 10.55 1.07
C GLY A 320 -17.80 9.25 1.30
N LEU A 321 -16.47 9.35 1.39
CA LEU A 321 -15.60 8.20 1.64
C LEU A 321 -15.44 7.97 3.14
N TRP A 322 -15.30 6.70 3.52
CA TRP A 322 -15.19 6.33 4.93
C TRP A 322 -13.81 5.74 5.31
N SER A 323 -13.04 5.21 4.35
CA SER A 323 -11.77 4.55 4.63
C SER A 323 -10.56 5.45 4.36
N PRO A 324 -9.81 5.88 5.39
CA PRO A 324 -8.55 6.60 5.24
C PRO A 324 -7.50 5.84 4.41
N ILE A 325 -7.39 4.52 4.60
CA ILE A 325 -6.41 3.69 3.88
C ILE A 325 -6.76 3.59 2.41
N ALA A 326 -8.03 3.29 2.07
CA ALA A 326 -8.46 3.20 0.68
C ALA A 326 -8.31 4.55 -0.05
N TRP A 327 -8.62 5.66 0.64
CA TRP A 327 -8.41 7.02 0.13
C TRP A 327 -6.91 7.27 -0.14
N ALA A 328 -6.06 7.02 0.85
CA ALA A 328 -4.63 7.31 0.75
C ALA A 328 -3.95 6.47 -0.34
N THR A 329 -4.28 5.17 -0.41
CA THR A 329 -3.73 4.27 -1.43
C THR A 329 -4.17 4.68 -2.84
N ALA A 330 -5.45 5.02 -3.04
CA ALA A 330 -5.93 5.48 -4.35
C ALA A 330 -5.33 6.82 -4.76
N GLN A 331 -5.17 7.78 -3.83
CA GLN A 331 -4.49 9.04 -4.10
C GLN A 331 -3.04 8.80 -4.52
N MET A 332 -2.30 7.97 -3.79
CA MET A 332 -0.91 7.66 -4.14
C MET A 332 -0.82 6.94 -5.48
N ALA A 333 -1.63 5.92 -5.74
CA ALA A 333 -1.67 5.25 -7.03
C ALA A 333 -1.95 6.23 -8.17
N SER A 334 -2.88 7.19 -7.99
CA SER A 334 -3.16 8.22 -8.99
C SER A 334 -1.96 9.16 -9.24
N LEU A 335 -1.17 9.45 -8.21
CA LEU A 335 0.05 10.26 -8.34
C LEU A 335 1.17 9.49 -9.04
N PHE A 336 1.36 8.21 -8.73
CA PHE A 336 2.29 7.36 -9.47
C PHE A 336 1.90 7.25 -10.95
N ILE A 337 0.60 7.21 -11.27
CA ILE A 337 0.10 7.20 -12.66
C ILE A 337 0.37 8.55 -13.33
N LYS A 338 0.13 9.68 -12.66
CA LYS A 338 0.40 11.04 -13.15
C LYS A 338 1.87 11.22 -13.50
N HIS A 339 2.77 10.70 -12.69
CA HIS A 339 4.22 10.82 -12.82
C HIS A 339 4.89 9.55 -13.34
N LEU A 340 4.15 8.65 -14.02
CA LEU A 340 4.70 7.42 -14.55
C LEU A 340 5.83 7.71 -15.55
N PRO A 341 7.09 7.31 -15.29
CA PRO A 341 8.21 7.52 -16.20
C PRO A 341 8.13 6.48 -17.33
N ARG A 342 7.56 6.87 -18.47
CA ARG A 342 7.27 5.93 -19.57
C ARG A 342 8.49 5.47 -20.34
N ASP A 343 9.62 6.10 -20.14
CA ASP A 343 10.94 5.85 -20.72
C ASP A 343 11.88 5.11 -19.76
N CYS A 344 11.52 5.00 -18.49
CA CYS A 344 12.24 4.20 -17.49
C CYS A 344 11.75 2.73 -17.56
N PHE A 345 12.28 1.98 -18.54
CA PHE A 345 11.80 0.61 -18.80
C PHE A 345 12.23 -0.37 -17.71
N GLY A 346 11.35 -1.31 -17.39
CA GLY A 346 11.59 -2.32 -16.35
C GLY A 346 10.49 -2.34 -15.30
N VAL A 347 10.77 -3.03 -14.19
CA VAL A 347 9.90 -3.08 -13.01
C VAL A 347 10.58 -2.33 -11.88
N HIS A 348 9.93 -1.33 -11.33
CA HIS A 348 10.48 -0.44 -10.32
C HIS A 348 9.57 -0.39 -9.09
N ALA A 349 10.16 -0.57 -7.92
CA ALA A 349 9.54 -0.17 -6.66
C ALA A 349 9.65 1.37 -6.50
N PRO A 350 8.83 2.01 -5.67
CA PRO A 350 8.79 3.47 -5.55
C PRO A 350 10.14 4.13 -5.23
N GLU A 351 10.94 3.51 -4.38
CA GLU A 351 12.28 3.98 -4.00
C GLU A 351 13.30 3.93 -5.14
N ALA A 352 13.08 3.05 -6.12
CA ALA A 352 13.93 2.91 -7.30
C ALA A 352 13.60 3.88 -8.45
N LEU A 353 12.52 4.65 -8.33
CA LEU A 353 12.17 5.65 -9.33
C LEU A 353 13.18 6.79 -9.36
N PRO A 354 13.37 7.47 -10.52
CA PRO A 354 14.21 8.64 -10.62
C PRO A 354 13.91 9.69 -9.56
N ARG A 355 14.94 10.34 -9.03
CA ARG A 355 14.82 11.25 -7.88
C ARG A 355 13.85 12.41 -8.13
N GLU A 356 13.82 12.95 -9.34
CA GLU A 356 12.90 14.00 -9.77
C GLU A 356 11.45 13.51 -9.77
N VAL A 357 11.19 12.27 -10.20
CA VAL A 357 9.85 11.64 -10.15
C VAL A 357 9.40 11.46 -8.70
N ARG A 358 10.27 10.93 -7.83
CA ARG A 358 9.99 10.77 -6.39
C ARG A 358 9.65 12.12 -5.73
N ARG A 359 10.43 13.17 -6.02
CA ARG A 359 10.19 14.53 -5.50
C ARG A 359 8.87 15.12 -6.00
N ALA A 360 8.55 14.93 -7.29
CA ALA A 360 7.29 15.40 -7.86
C ALA A 360 6.08 14.73 -7.19
N ILE A 361 6.12 13.41 -6.99
CA ILE A 361 5.07 12.67 -6.29
C ILE A 361 4.91 13.18 -4.85
N LEU A 362 6.00 13.35 -4.09
CA LEU A 362 5.95 13.82 -2.70
C LEU A 362 5.43 15.27 -2.59
N ARG A 363 5.76 16.15 -3.55
CA ARG A 363 5.21 17.50 -3.63
C ARG A 363 3.70 17.45 -3.85
N ASP A 364 3.26 16.69 -4.84
CA ASP A 364 1.86 16.59 -5.19
C ASP A 364 1.03 15.87 -4.10
N ALA A 365 1.62 14.95 -3.36
CA ALA A 365 0.96 14.31 -2.21
C ALA A 365 0.54 15.34 -1.16
N ARG A 366 1.39 16.34 -0.84
CA ARG A 366 1.03 17.43 0.06
C ARG A 366 -0.18 18.23 -0.45
N VAL A 367 -0.21 18.53 -1.74
CA VAL A 367 -1.34 19.26 -2.37
C VAL A 367 -2.62 18.41 -2.31
N ARG A 368 -2.51 17.09 -2.35
CA ARG A 368 -3.65 16.16 -2.25
C ARG A 368 -4.17 15.93 -0.83
N GLY A 369 -3.56 16.57 0.18
CA GLY A 369 -4.02 16.52 1.56
C GLY A 369 -3.27 15.53 2.46
N PHE A 370 -2.13 14.99 2.01
CA PHE A 370 -1.21 14.29 2.90
C PHE A 370 -0.43 15.31 3.74
N ARG A 371 -0.49 15.16 5.05
CA ARG A 371 0.36 15.94 5.96
C ARG A 371 1.68 15.19 6.15
N LEU A 372 2.73 15.67 5.51
CA LEU A 372 4.08 15.12 5.56
C LEU A 372 4.97 16.06 6.39
N VAL A 373 5.34 15.64 7.59
CA VAL A 373 6.18 16.43 8.52
C VAL A 373 7.55 15.76 8.65
N LYS A 374 8.59 16.48 8.21
CA LYS A 374 9.99 16.05 8.39
C LYS A 374 10.55 16.63 9.68
N ARG A 375 11.26 15.80 10.45
CA ARG A 375 12.13 16.22 11.56
C ARG A 375 13.51 15.60 11.36
N GLU A 376 14.53 16.34 11.70
CA GLU A 376 15.92 15.90 11.62
C GLU A 376 16.63 16.22 12.93
N THR A 377 17.37 15.24 13.45
CA THR A 377 18.18 15.39 14.63
C THR A 377 19.61 14.91 14.35
N SER A 378 20.59 15.57 14.94
CA SER A 378 22.00 15.13 14.90
C SER A 378 22.48 14.80 16.30
N ARG A 379 23.25 13.72 16.43
CA ARG A 379 24.03 13.44 17.64
C ARG A 379 25.51 13.60 17.31
N ASN A 380 26.20 14.39 18.11
CA ASN A 380 27.65 14.38 18.08
C ASN A 380 28.14 13.08 18.74
N PHE A 381 29.08 12.36 18.12
CA PHE A 381 29.82 11.35 18.83
C PHE A 381 30.67 12.12 19.84
N SER A 382 30.31 12.13 21.12
CA SER A 382 31.30 12.33 22.17
C SER A 382 32.27 11.15 22.07
N ARG A 383 33.49 11.38 21.60
CA ARG A 383 34.58 10.41 21.76
C ARG A 383 34.76 10.22 23.27
N THR A 384 34.25 9.12 23.82
CA THR A 384 34.70 8.58 25.09
C THR A 384 35.96 7.77 24.84
#